data_5a623b11537374a3539b90bc4a58f73b
#
_entry.id   5a623b11537374a3539b90bc4a58f73b
#
_cell.length_a   1.000
_cell.length_b   1.000
_cell.length_c   1.000
_cell.angle_alpha   90.00
_cell.angle_beta   90.00
_cell.angle_gamma   90.00
#
_symmetry.space_group_name_H-M   'P 1'
#
loop_
_entity.id
_entity.type
_entity.pdbx_description
1 polymer ?
#
loop_
_entity_poly.entity_id
_entity_poly.type
_entity_poly.pdbx_seq_one_letter_code
_entity_poly.pdbx_strand_id
1 'polypeptide(L)'
;MGGLIESIPDPNPEDQMEIMGETFIKPKKTYEYSFDGTLATEWKVDPKYPVVLTPDPKDPRNILLQWTSSYSGQFVLNYGEYSKTIVVESLF
;
A
#
# COMPACT_ATOMS: atom_id res chain seq x y z
N MET A 1 39.17 1.64 16.58
CA MET A 1 38.63 1.68 16.29
C MET A 1 37.86 1.66 15.89
N GLY A 2 37.50 1.64 15.68
CA GLY A 2 36.75 1.75 15.20
C GLY A 2 35.99 1.73 14.84
N GLY A 3 35.66 1.60 14.60
CA GLY A 3 34.84 1.65 14.07
C GLY A 3 34.00 1.71 13.87
N LEU A 4 34.08 1.75 13.65
CA LEU A 4 33.26 1.87 13.28
C LEU A 4 32.40 1.89 12.94
N ILE A 5 32.03 1.96 12.74
CA ILE A 5 31.17 2.01 12.46
C ILE A 5 30.44 2.05 12.10
N GLU A 6 30.28 1.99 11.70
CA GLU A 6 29.52 1.92 11.30
C GLU A 6 28.87 1.97 10.88
N SER A 7 28.92 1.90 10.63
CA SER A 7 28.30 1.94 10.07
C SER A 7 27.29 1.68 9.74
N ILE A 8 26.59 2.00 10.01
CA ILE A 8 25.51 1.79 9.78
C ILE A 8 24.88 2.42 8.89
N PRO A 9 24.45 2.02 8.12
CA PRO A 9 23.82 2.56 7.17
C PRO A 9 22.64 3.08 7.51
N ASP A 10 22.52 4.10 7.49
CA ASP A 10 21.38 4.55 7.69
C ASP A 10 20.59 4.39 6.64
N PRO A 11 19.52 4.17 6.76
CA PRO A 11 18.61 4.03 5.83
C PRO A 11 18.42 5.26 5.11
N ASN A 12 18.62 5.18 3.89
CA ASN A 12 18.30 6.15 3.07
C ASN A 12 16.86 6.18 2.88
N PRO A 13 16.14 7.24 2.82
CA PRO A 13 14.72 7.27 2.55
C PRO A 13 14.35 6.56 1.27
N GLU A 14 15.21 6.57 0.29
CA GLU A 14 14.90 5.88 -0.92
C GLU A 14 14.89 4.39 -0.74
N ASP A 15 15.58 3.88 0.26
CA ASP A 15 15.62 2.45 0.48
C ASP A 15 14.37 1.94 1.14
N GLN A 16 13.49 2.83 1.55
CA GLN A 16 12.28 2.43 2.23
C GLN A 16 11.06 2.58 1.36
N MET A 17 11.25 2.58 0.06
CA MET A 17 10.12 2.74 -0.85
C MET A 17 9.18 1.57 -0.71
N GLU A 18 8.01 1.84 -0.20
CA GLU A 18 7.01 0.81 0.04
C GLU A 18 5.63 1.42 0.10
N ILE A 19 4.64 0.58 -0.04
CA ILE A 19 3.26 0.99 0.06
C ILE A 19 2.87 1.02 1.52
N MET A 20 2.40 2.17 1.99
CA MET A 20 2.02 2.38 3.38
C MET A 20 0.52 2.30 3.53
N GLY A 21 0.06 1.73 4.63
CA GLY A 21 -1.36 1.63 4.93
C GLY A 21 -1.66 0.35 5.66
N GLU A 22 -2.95 0.15 5.98
CA GLU A 22 -3.38 -0.99 6.77
C GLU A 22 -3.22 -2.30 6.02
N THR A 23 -2.67 -3.31 6.67
CA THR A 23 -2.57 -4.64 6.10
C THR A 23 -3.88 -5.41 6.27
N PHE A 24 -4.55 -5.21 7.40
CA PHE A 24 -5.81 -5.89 7.70
C PHE A 24 -6.93 -4.87 7.66
N ILE A 25 -7.90 -5.08 6.78
CA ILE A 25 -8.98 -4.12 6.60
C ILE A 25 -10.33 -4.81 6.73
N LYS A 26 -11.36 -4.00 6.89
CA LYS A 26 -12.73 -4.49 6.99
C LYS A 26 -13.47 -4.20 5.69
N PRO A 27 -14.43 -5.07 5.33
CA PRO A 27 -15.25 -4.81 4.14
C PRO A 27 -16.02 -3.50 4.26
N LYS A 28 -16.25 -2.86 3.13
CA LYS A 28 -17.13 -1.70 3.00
C LYS A 28 -16.55 -0.39 3.54
N LYS A 29 -15.45 -0.44 4.27
CA LYS A 29 -14.81 0.78 4.77
C LYS A 29 -13.77 1.26 3.78
N THR A 30 -13.53 2.56 3.76
CA THR A 30 -12.54 3.17 2.88
C THR A 30 -11.26 3.41 3.65
N TYR A 31 -10.14 3.04 3.05
CA TYR A 31 -8.83 3.17 3.66
C TYR A 31 -7.91 3.97 2.74
N GLU A 32 -6.97 4.67 3.33
CA GLU A 32 -6.02 5.45 2.55
C GLU A 32 -4.69 4.70 2.50
N TYR A 33 -4.10 4.66 1.31
CA TYR A 33 -2.78 4.09 1.10
C TYR A 33 -1.91 5.14 0.41
N SER A 34 -0.63 5.08 0.68
CA SER A 34 0.31 5.99 0.07
C SER A 34 1.60 5.27 -0.25
N PHE A 35 2.35 5.83 -1.17
CA PHE A 35 3.67 5.29 -1.49
C PHE A 35 4.72 6.16 -0.83
N ASP A 36 5.61 5.51 -0.08
CA ASP A 36 6.67 6.19 0.63
C ASP A 36 7.90 6.28 -0.27
N GLY A 37 7.87 7.22 -1.17
CA GLY A 37 8.94 7.41 -2.13
C GLY A 37 8.55 8.52 -3.08
N THR A 38 9.40 8.76 -4.07
CA THR A 38 9.16 9.85 -5.01
C THR A 38 8.60 9.39 -6.34
N LEU A 39 8.55 8.08 -6.56
CA LEU A 39 8.03 7.55 -7.82
C LEU A 39 6.55 7.87 -7.98
N ALA A 40 6.16 8.33 -9.14
CA ALA A 40 4.76 8.56 -9.47
C ALA A 40 4.36 7.59 -10.57
N THR A 41 3.45 6.68 -10.27
CA THR A 41 2.97 5.71 -11.22
C THR A 41 1.52 5.36 -10.88
N GLU A 42 1.02 4.25 -11.36
CA GLU A 42 -0.37 3.90 -11.19
C GLU A 42 -0.59 2.86 -10.13
N TRP A 43 -1.72 2.98 -9.45
CA TRP A 43 -2.17 1.97 -8.51
C TRP A 43 -3.03 0.96 -9.27
N LYS A 44 -2.83 -0.32 -8.97
CA LYS A 44 -3.57 -1.38 -9.65
C LYS A 44 -3.90 -2.52 -8.71
N VAL A 45 -5.08 -3.09 -8.93
CA VAL A 45 -5.49 -4.32 -8.28
C VAL A 45 -6.10 -5.18 -9.38
N ASP A 46 -5.87 -6.49 -9.32
CA ASP A 46 -6.44 -7.40 -10.30
C ASP A 46 -7.96 -7.19 -10.34
N PRO A 47 -8.53 -6.96 -11.51
CA PRO A 47 -9.96 -6.63 -11.62
C PRO A 47 -10.90 -7.73 -11.16
N LYS A 48 -10.40 -8.93 -10.91
CA LYS A 48 -11.26 -9.99 -10.39
C LYS A 48 -11.69 -9.74 -8.95
N TYR A 49 -11.02 -8.83 -8.25
CA TYR A 49 -11.36 -8.54 -6.86
C TYR A 49 -12.34 -7.37 -6.77
N PRO A 50 -13.24 -7.39 -5.79
CA PRO A 50 -14.20 -6.30 -5.62
C PRO A 50 -13.56 -5.11 -4.89
N VAL A 51 -12.70 -4.41 -5.58
CA VAL A 51 -11.94 -3.30 -5.01
C VAL A 51 -12.17 -2.05 -5.85
N VAL A 52 -12.44 -0.94 -5.19
CA VAL A 52 -12.54 0.36 -5.83
C VAL A 52 -11.37 1.21 -5.38
N LEU A 53 -10.64 1.76 -6.34
CA LEU A 53 -9.50 2.63 -6.08
C LEU A 53 -9.85 4.04 -6.53
N THR A 54 -9.63 5.02 -5.65
CA THR A 54 -9.89 6.42 -5.96
C THR A 54 -8.60 7.20 -5.78
N PRO A 55 -7.92 7.52 -6.86
CA PRO A 55 -6.64 8.25 -6.76
C PRO A 55 -6.85 9.68 -6.27
N ASP A 56 -5.86 10.17 -5.54
CA ASP A 56 -5.87 11.56 -5.12
C ASP A 56 -5.48 12.41 -6.32
N PRO A 57 -6.32 13.36 -6.73
CA PRO A 57 -6.00 14.17 -7.90
C PRO A 57 -4.81 15.11 -7.69
N LYS A 58 -4.41 15.33 -6.46
CA LYS A 58 -3.30 16.21 -6.16
C LYS A 58 -1.96 15.50 -6.02
N ASP A 59 -1.99 14.22 -5.67
CA ASP A 59 -0.76 13.47 -5.46
C ASP A 59 -0.99 12.02 -5.85
N PRO A 60 -0.41 11.59 -6.97
CA PRO A 60 -0.64 10.22 -7.46
C PRO A 60 -0.10 9.14 -6.53
N ARG A 61 0.69 9.53 -5.53
CA ARG A 61 1.21 8.57 -4.58
C ARG A 61 0.20 8.21 -3.50
N ASN A 62 -0.96 8.87 -3.48
CA ASN A 62 -2.01 8.60 -2.50
C ASN A 62 -3.23 8.03 -3.18
N ILE A 63 -3.92 7.12 -2.49
CA ILE A 63 -5.11 6.51 -3.05
C ILE A 63 -6.06 6.10 -1.93
N LEU A 64 -7.35 6.16 -2.21
CA LEU A 64 -8.36 5.61 -1.33
C LEU A 64 -8.78 4.26 -1.89
N LEU A 65 -9.02 3.30 -1.02
CA LEU A 65 -9.30 1.95 -1.40
C LEU A 65 -10.47 1.41 -0.57
N GLN A 66 -11.40 0.73 -1.23
CA GLN A 66 -12.53 0.11 -0.55
C GLN A 66 -12.76 -1.29 -1.12
N TRP A 67 -12.92 -2.26 -0.23
CA TRP A 67 -13.35 -3.61 -0.59
C TRP A 67 -14.87 -3.61 -0.54
N THR A 68 -15.51 -3.82 -1.69
CA THR A 68 -16.94 -3.59 -1.81
C THR A 68 -17.80 -4.82 -1.51
N SER A 69 -17.19 -5.98 -1.35
CA SER A 69 -17.91 -7.20 -1.00
C SER A 69 -18.11 -7.28 0.50
N SER A 70 -19.10 -8.07 0.93
CA SER A 70 -19.30 -8.35 2.35
C SER A 70 -18.42 -9.49 2.85
N TYR A 71 -17.79 -10.22 1.93
CA TYR A 71 -17.02 -11.40 2.28
C TYR A 71 -15.57 -11.01 2.61
N SER A 72 -14.93 -11.86 3.39
CA SER A 72 -13.51 -11.72 3.62
C SER A 72 -12.74 -12.16 2.38
N GLY A 73 -11.48 -11.82 2.32
CA GLY A 73 -10.64 -12.19 1.20
C GLY A 73 -9.25 -11.63 1.35
N GLN A 74 -8.54 -11.60 0.23
CA GLN A 74 -7.17 -11.14 0.23
C GLN A 74 -6.83 -10.74 -1.19
N PHE A 75 -6.03 -9.71 -1.34
CA PHE A 75 -5.62 -9.25 -2.66
C PHE A 75 -4.28 -8.53 -2.55
N VAL A 76 -3.68 -8.25 -3.70
CA VAL A 76 -2.42 -7.53 -3.76
C VAL A 76 -2.66 -6.16 -4.37
N LEU A 77 -2.24 -5.13 -3.65
CA LEU A 77 -2.28 -3.76 -4.14
C LEU A 77 -0.93 -3.46 -4.77
N ASN A 78 -0.94 -2.99 -6.00
CA ASN A 78 0.28 -2.71 -6.74
C ASN A 78 0.43 -1.23 -7.02
N TYR A 79 1.66 -0.74 -6.93
CA TYR A 79 2.01 0.61 -7.32
C TYR A 79 3.28 0.50 -8.15
N GLY A 80 3.13 0.48 -9.47
CA GLY A 80 4.25 0.18 -10.34
C GLY A 80 4.78 -1.22 -10.06
N GLU A 81 6.03 -1.31 -9.67
CA GLU A 81 6.66 -2.58 -9.36
C GLU A 81 6.52 -2.98 -7.90
N TYR A 82 5.96 -2.11 -7.09
CA TYR A 82 5.83 -2.37 -5.66
C TYR A 82 4.48 -2.98 -5.36
N SER A 83 4.43 -3.82 -4.34
CA SER A 83 3.19 -4.51 -4.02
C SER A 83 3.03 -4.65 -2.51
N LYS A 84 1.78 -4.79 -2.10
CA LYS A 84 1.45 -5.01 -0.70
C LYS A 84 0.25 -5.94 -0.65
N THR A 85 0.38 -7.03 0.11
CA THR A 85 -0.74 -7.94 0.30
C THR A 85 -1.66 -7.36 1.38
N ILE A 86 -2.94 -7.30 1.07
CA ILE A 86 -3.95 -6.78 1.98
C ILE A 86 -4.95 -7.88 2.30
N VAL A 87 -5.21 -8.05 3.58
CA VAL A 87 -6.12 -9.09 4.05
C VAL A 87 -7.42 -8.43 4.49
N VAL A 88 -8.53 -8.91 3.94
CA VAL A 88 -9.84 -8.38 4.27
C VAL A 88 -10.45 -9.32 5.30
N GLU A 89 -10.65 -8.80 6.49
CA GLU A 89 -11.17 -9.58 7.60
C GLU A 89 -12.69 -9.69 7.52
N SER A 90 -13.21 -10.68 8.22
CA SER A 90 -14.65 -10.84 8.26
C SER A 90 -15.29 -9.66 8.99
N LEU A 91 -16.53 -9.35 8.62
CA LEU A 91 -17.31 -8.34 9.34
C LEU A 91 -17.67 -8.80 10.73
N PHE A 92 -17.65 -10.10 10.96
CA PHE A 92 -18.10 -10.67 12.23
C PHE A 92 -16.98 -11.26 13.05
#